data_30661f0273df8655df83a04a2bf18dbb
#
_entry.id   30661f0273df8655df83a04a2bf18dbb
#
_cell.length_a   1.000
_cell.length_b   1.000
_cell.length_c   1.000
_cell.angle_alpha   90.00
_cell.angle_beta   90.00
_cell.angle_gamma   90.00
#
_symmetry.space_group_name_H-M   'P 1'
#
loop_
_entity.id
_entity.type
_entity.pdbx_description
1 polymer ?
#
loop_
_entity_poly.entity_id
_entity_poly.type
_entity_poly.pdbx_seq_one_letter_code
_entity_poly.pdbx_strand_id
1 'polypeptide(L)'
;MQLYLCEKPSQARDIARLLDARNRSDGYLHNATVTITWCFGHLLSMAAPEDYDPKLKHWRAEHLPFIPPAWRLVIRPEVRKQFRIIEKLLKQADAVVIATDADREGETIAREILEQCRWRGPVQRLWLSALDEASIHKSLAALRPGDSTYPLYQAGLARARADWLVGINMTRACTLMNRRHKGVLSVGRVQTPTLRLVVERDREIARFTPRPWWRVDARLHAEGCSFLAQWQPDSAYCDDEGRCIRESAAREATARLQQAGTALVLDVTTRREKTPPPLAFTLSALQQVCSKQWGMGAQEVLDIAQRLYETHKATTYPRTDCGYLPLSMHAEAPQVLAALVASDASLQPLATLLNLQQRSRLWDCLLYTSPSP
;
A
#
# COMPACT_ATOMS: atom_id res chain seq x y z
N MET A 1 -10.14 -31.22 15.78
CA MET A 1 -9.70 -30.86 14.41
C MET A 1 -9.28 -29.39 14.39
N GLN A 2 -8.07 -29.09 13.90
CA GLN A 2 -7.61 -27.70 13.72
C GLN A 2 -8.05 -27.17 12.36
N LEU A 3 -8.72 -26.01 12.33
CA LEU A 3 -9.26 -25.41 11.10
C LEU A 3 -8.40 -24.21 10.68
N TYR A 4 -7.82 -24.27 9.49
CA TYR A 4 -7.12 -23.15 8.85
C TYR A 4 -8.10 -22.40 7.94
N LEU A 5 -8.22 -21.09 8.15
CA LEU A 5 -9.07 -20.20 7.36
C LEU A 5 -8.19 -19.29 6.51
N CYS A 6 -8.11 -19.57 5.21
CA CYS A 6 -7.33 -18.82 4.23
C CYS A 6 -8.18 -17.77 3.50
N GLU A 7 -7.54 -16.80 2.87
CA GLU A 7 -8.23 -15.76 2.11
C GLU A 7 -8.66 -16.24 0.71
N LYS A 8 -7.89 -17.15 0.13
CA LYS A 8 -8.09 -17.63 -1.26
C LYS A 8 -7.69 -19.09 -1.43
N PRO A 9 -8.27 -19.75 -2.46
CA PRO A 9 -7.98 -21.17 -2.73
C PRO A 9 -6.52 -21.48 -3.05
N SER A 10 -5.78 -20.56 -3.66
CA SER A 10 -4.34 -20.74 -3.97
C SER A 10 -3.52 -20.91 -2.70
N GLN A 11 -3.69 -19.99 -1.78
CA GLN A 11 -3.02 -19.99 -0.47
C GLN A 11 -3.38 -21.26 0.34
N ALA A 12 -4.65 -21.66 0.32
CA ALA A 12 -5.10 -22.89 0.99
C ALA A 12 -4.38 -24.11 0.43
N ARG A 13 -4.19 -24.22 -0.88
CA ARG A 13 -3.45 -25.34 -1.50
C ARG A 13 -1.97 -25.36 -1.12
N ASP A 14 -1.34 -24.19 -1.05
CA ASP A 14 0.08 -24.12 -0.65
C ASP A 14 0.28 -24.59 0.79
N ILE A 15 -0.58 -24.14 1.72
CA ILE A 15 -0.56 -24.58 3.12
C ILE A 15 -0.93 -26.07 3.25
N ALA A 16 -1.95 -26.52 2.52
CA ALA A 16 -2.40 -27.92 2.56
C ALA A 16 -1.30 -28.89 2.12
N ARG A 17 -0.51 -28.53 1.11
CA ARG A 17 0.61 -29.34 0.65
C ARG A 17 1.62 -29.57 1.77
N LEU A 18 1.94 -28.56 2.55
CA LEU A 18 2.93 -28.63 3.63
C LEU A 18 2.39 -29.32 4.90
N LEU A 19 1.08 -29.25 5.11
CA LEU A 19 0.41 -29.96 6.22
C LEU A 19 -0.08 -31.36 5.83
N ASP A 20 0.29 -31.85 4.65
CA ASP A 20 -0.10 -33.15 4.10
C ASP A 20 -1.63 -33.37 4.09
N ALA A 21 -2.40 -32.29 3.90
CA ALA A 21 -3.86 -32.33 3.81
C ALA A 21 -4.31 -32.58 2.36
N ARG A 22 -4.17 -33.83 1.89
CA ARG A 22 -4.37 -34.21 0.48
C ARG A 22 -5.81 -34.54 0.12
N ASN A 23 -6.66 -34.85 1.09
CA ASN A 23 -8.04 -35.18 0.83
C ASN A 23 -8.80 -33.92 0.41
N ARG A 24 -9.55 -34.04 -0.70
CA ARG A 24 -10.28 -32.93 -1.26
C ARG A 24 -11.78 -33.10 -1.05
N SER A 25 -12.39 -32.07 -0.50
CA SER A 25 -13.85 -31.93 -0.39
C SER A 25 -14.32 -30.62 -1.02
N ASP A 26 -15.64 -30.45 -1.16
CA ASP A 26 -16.19 -29.22 -1.68
C ASP A 26 -15.92 -28.06 -0.71
N GLY A 27 -15.10 -27.10 -1.15
CA GLY A 27 -14.76 -25.90 -0.39
C GLY A 27 -13.65 -26.05 0.68
N TYR A 28 -12.98 -27.22 0.80
CA TYR A 28 -11.88 -27.41 1.74
C TYR A 28 -10.98 -28.59 1.38
N LEU A 29 -9.78 -28.61 1.98
CA LEU A 29 -8.81 -29.70 1.94
C LEU A 29 -8.61 -30.23 3.36
N HIS A 30 -8.31 -31.51 3.54
CA HIS A 30 -8.16 -32.07 4.89
C HIS A 30 -7.31 -33.33 4.96
N ASN A 31 -6.89 -33.65 6.17
CA ASN A 31 -6.41 -34.96 6.59
C ASN A 31 -7.06 -35.35 7.92
N ALA A 32 -6.48 -36.28 8.68
CA ALA A 32 -7.05 -36.73 9.95
C ALA A 32 -7.03 -35.67 11.06
N THR A 33 -6.14 -34.70 11.01
CA THR A 33 -5.87 -33.73 12.10
C THR A 33 -6.20 -32.30 11.74
N VAL A 34 -6.04 -31.91 10.48
CA VAL A 34 -6.22 -30.52 10.01
C VAL A 34 -7.23 -30.44 8.88
N THR A 35 -7.95 -29.34 8.85
CA THR A 35 -8.84 -28.94 7.74
C THR A 35 -8.48 -27.54 7.31
N ILE A 36 -8.37 -27.32 6.00
CA ILE A 36 -7.97 -26.03 5.42
C ILE A 36 -9.08 -25.60 4.46
N THR A 37 -9.72 -24.51 4.79
CA THR A 37 -10.76 -23.89 3.98
C THR A 37 -10.34 -22.48 3.56
N TRP A 38 -11.10 -21.85 2.69
CA TRP A 38 -10.76 -20.56 2.11
C TRP A 38 -11.98 -19.67 1.90
N CYS A 39 -11.70 -18.38 1.84
CA CYS A 39 -12.62 -17.36 1.39
C CYS A 39 -12.42 -17.07 -0.11
N PHE A 40 -13.19 -16.14 -0.64
CA PHE A 40 -13.02 -15.49 -1.93
C PHE A 40 -12.95 -13.96 -1.68
N GLY A 41 -12.02 -13.51 -0.82
CA GLY A 41 -12.06 -12.19 -0.22
C GLY A 41 -13.20 -12.08 0.81
N HIS A 42 -13.81 -10.91 0.96
CA HIS A 42 -14.92 -10.72 1.89
C HIS A 42 -16.15 -11.56 1.53
N LEU A 43 -16.57 -12.42 2.45
CA LEU A 43 -17.83 -13.20 2.34
C LEU A 43 -19.03 -12.45 2.91
N LEU A 44 -18.79 -11.43 3.72
CA LEU A 44 -19.76 -10.60 4.40
C LEU A 44 -19.68 -9.16 3.88
N SER A 45 -20.78 -8.44 3.97
CA SER A 45 -20.85 -6.99 3.74
C SER A 45 -21.70 -6.33 4.80
N MET A 46 -21.49 -5.05 5.07
CA MET A 46 -22.39 -4.30 5.94
C MET A 46 -23.79 -4.23 5.32
N ALA A 47 -24.80 -4.42 6.15
CA ALA A 47 -26.19 -4.33 5.75
C ALA A 47 -26.49 -2.94 5.16
N ALA A 48 -27.25 -2.89 4.08
CA ALA A 48 -27.71 -1.64 3.52
C ALA A 48 -28.81 -1.00 4.40
N PRO A 49 -29.06 0.32 4.30
CA PRO A 49 -30.11 0.96 5.09
C PRO A 49 -31.46 0.28 4.98
N GLU A 50 -31.83 -0.20 3.80
CA GLU A 50 -33.09 -0.93 3.54
C GLU A 50 -33.18 -2.29 4.24
N ASP A 51 -32.06 -2.89 4.64
CA ASP A 51 -32.03 -4.10 5.46
C ASP A 51 -32.41 -3.82 6.93
N TYR A 52 -32.31 -2.57 7.36
CA TYR A 52 -32.74 -2.12 8.68
C TYR A 52 -34.19 -1.66 8.68
N ASP A 53 -34.60 -0.87 7.67
CA ASP A 53 -35.98 -0.43 7.45
C ASP A 53 -36.25 -0.35 5.92
N PRO A 54 -37.21 -1.12 5.38
CA PRO A 54 -37.56 -1.09 3.96
C PRO A 54 -37.91 0.31 3.42
N LYS A 55 -38.39 1.24 4.28
CA LYS A 55 -38.67 2.63 3.89
C LYS A 55 -37.42 3.38 3.43
N LEU A 56 -36.24 3.02 3.94
CA LEU A 56 -34.96 3.61 3.59
C LEU A 56 -34.46 3.25 2.18
N LYS A 57 -35.16 2.36 1.47
CA LYS A 57 -34.94 2.10 0.05
C LYS A 57 -35.22 3.36 -0.79
N HIS A 58 -36.20 4.13 -0.41
CA HIS A 58 -36.50 5.41 -1.04
C HIS A 58 -35.76 6.53 -0.33
N TRP A 59 -34.84 7.17 -1.05
CA TRP A 59 -33.99 8.21 -0.48
C TRP A 59 -34.79 9.50 -0.22
N ARG A 60 -34.77 9.97 1.02
CA ARG A 60 -35.42 11.21 1.46
C ARG A 60 -34.48 11.95 2.41
N ALA A 61 -34.54 13.29 2.36
CA ALA A 61 -33.70 14.14 3.22
C ALA A 61 -34.00 13.94 4.72
N GLU A 62 -35.26 13.67 5.05
CA GLU A 62 -35.72 13.42 6.43
C GLU A 62 -35.13 12.15 7.08
N HIS A 63 -34.58 11.24 6.25
CA HIS A 63 -33.93 10.00 6.69
C HIS A 63 -32.41 10.16 6.91
N LEU A 64 -31.88 11.38 6.78
CA LEU A 64 -30.44 11.65 6.89
C LEU A 64 -30.13 12.49 8.13
N PRO A 65 -29.03 12.21 8.85
CA PRO A 65 -28.13 11.10 8.60
C PRO A 65 -28.70 9.75 9.12
N PHE A 66 -28.54 8.69 8.36
CA PHE A 66 -28.83 7.34 8.83
C PHE A 66 -27.61 6.77 9.58
N ILE A 67 -27.80 6.47 10.85
CA ILE A 67 -26.79 5.80 11.72
C ILE A 67 -27.43 4.50 12.20
N PRO A 68 -26.82 3.33 11.88
CA PRO A 68 -27.39 2.05 12.30
C PRO A 68 -27.47 1.96 13.81
N PRO A 69 -28.59 1.53 14.40
CA PRO A 69 -28.72 1.33 15.84
C PRO A 69 -27.79 0.20 16.36
N ALA A 70 -27.52 -0.77 15.50
CA ALA A 70 -26.52 -1.83 15.71
C ALA A 70 -25.97 -2.24 14.34
N TRP A 71 -24.67 -2.50 14.26
CA TRP A 71 -24.04 -2.95 13.04
C TRP A 71 -24.45 -4.38 12.70
N ARG A 72 -24.87 -4.59 11.45
CA ARG A 72 -25.27 -5.90 10.93
C ARG A 72 -24.45 -6.24 9.69
N LEU A 73 -23.97 -7.47 9.64
CA LEU A 73 -23.32 -8.04 8.46
C LEU A 73 -24.30 -8.98 7.76
N VAL A 74 -24.27 -8.95 6.44
CA VAL A 74 -25.08 -9.84 5.58
C VAL A 74 -24.15 -10.68 4.71
N ILE A 75 -24.54 -11.94 4.49
CA ILE A 75 -23.77 -12.86 3.65
C ILE A 75 -24.00 -12.45 2.19
N ARG A 76 -22.91 -12.20 1.48
CA ARG A 76 -22.97 -11.88 0.04
C ARG A 76 -23.54 -13.05 -0.74
N PRO A 77 -24.55 -12.85 -1.61
CA PRO A 77 -25.27 -13.92 -2.30
C PRO A 77 -24.36 -14.87 -3.08
N GLU A 78 -23.36 -14.34 -3.77
CA GLU A 78 -22.45 -15.06 -4.64
C GLU A 78 -21.52 -16.03 -3.91
N VAL A 79 -21.26 -15.82 -2.63
CA VAL A 79 -20.35 -16.65 -1.80
C VAL A 79 -21.08 -17.43 -0.70
N ARG A 80 -22.41 -17.42 -0.70
CA ARG A 80 -23.24 -18.08 0.33
C ARG A 80 -22.93 -19.56 0.52
N LYS A 81 -22.61 -20.26 -0.56
CA LYS A 81 -22.25 -21.70 -0.52
C LYS A 81 -20.98 -21.89 0.33
N GLN A 82 -19.93 -21.11 0.03
CA GLN A 82 -18.67 -21.22 0.74
C GLN A 82 -18.81 -20.81 2.22
N PHE A 83 -19.57 -19.75 2.50
CA PHE A 83 -19.83 -19.34 3.88
C PHE A 83 -20.48 -20.47 4.69
N ARG A 84 -21.48 -21.18 4.15
CA ARG A 84 -22.14 -22.33 4.82
C ARG A 84 -21.16 -23.48 5.08
N ILE A 85 -20.22 -23.73 4.16
CA ILE A 85 -19.16 -24.72 4.36
C ILE A 85 -18.29 -24.34 5.55
N ILE A 86 -17.82 -23.09 5.59
CA ILE A 86 -17.00 -22.58 6.69
C ILE A 86 -17.76 -22.64 8.01
N GLU A 87 -19.03 -22.22 8.04
CA GLU A 87 -19.90 -22.31 9.23
C GLU A 87 -20.02 -23.75 9.76
N LYS A 88 -20.19 -24.73 8.86
CA LYS A 88 -20.25 -26.15 9.24
C LYS A 88 -18.91 -26.63 9.81
N LEU A 89 -17.78 -26.24 9.18
CA LEU A 89 -16.45 -26.63 9.63
C LEU A 89 -16.11 -25.99 11.00
N LEU A 90 -16.50 -24.75 11.23
CA LEU A 90 -16.34 -24.09 12.52
C LEU A 90 -17.06 -24.82 13.66
N LYS A 91 -18.27 -25.38 13.41
CA LYS A 91 -19.00 -26.16 14.43
C LYS A 91 -18.28 -27.46 14.82
N GLN A 92 -17.34 -27.95 14.00
CA GLN A 92 -16.58 -29.20 14.19
C GLN A 92 -15.13 -28.95 14.63
N ALA A 93 -14.67 -27.69 14.61
CA ALA A 93 -13.31 -27.34 14.93
C ALA A 93 -13.10 -27.21 16.44
N ASP A 94 -11.91 -27.60 16.92
CA ASP A 94 -11.47 -27.38 18.29
C ASP A 94 -10.68 -26.06 18.41
N ALA A 95 -10.00 -25.66 17.33
CA ALA A 95 -9.24 -24.43 17.25
C ALA A 95 -9.21 -23.90 15.80
N VAL A 96 -9.06 -22.59 15.66
CA VAL A 96 -8.96 -21.90 14.36
C VAL A 96 -7.59 -21.26 14.21
N VAL A 97 -6.97 -21.45 13.06
CA VAL A 97 -5.79 -20.70 12.61
C VAL A 97 -6.22 -19.75 11.51
N ILE A 98 -6.18 -18.46 11.77
CA ILE A 98 -6.39 -17.42 10.76
C ILE A 98 -5.15 -17.41 9.87
N ALA A 99 -5.34 -17.77 8.60
CA ALA A 99 -4.30 -17.88 7.59
C ALA A 99 -4.59 -17.01 6.35
N THR A 100 -5.35 -15.94 6.54
CA THR A 100 -5.59 -14.89 5.53
C THR A 100 -4.33 -14.05 5.31
N ASP A 101 -4.33 -13.17 4.31
CA ASP A 101 -3.20 -12.29 4.01
C ASP A 101 -2.75 -11.50 5.26
N ALA A 102 -1.46 -11.16 5.32
CA ALA A 102 -0.83 -10.58 6.51
C ALA A 102 -1.06 -9.06 6.59
N ASP A 103 -2.34 -8.65 6.57
CA ASP A 103 -2.73 -7.25 6.65
C ASP A 103 -4.06 -7.05 7.42
N ARG A 104 -4.53 -5.80 7.49
CA ARG A 104 -5.79 -5.43 8.16
C ARG A 104 -7.02 -6.02 7.46
N GLU A 105 -6.97 -6.12 6.13
CA GLU A 105 -8.09 -6.64 5.33
C GLU A 105 -8.27 -8.13 5.57
N GLY A 106 -7.18 -8.90 5.51
CA GLY A 106 -7.19 -10.33 5.80
C GLY A 106 -7.63 -10.63 7.23
N GLU A 107 -7.20 -9.83 8.21
CA GLU A 107 -7.66 -9.97 9.59
C GLU A 107 -9.17 -9.66 9.72
N THR A 108 -9.67 -8.63 9.02
CA THR A 108 -11.09 -8.28 9.01
C THR A 108 -11.93 -9.38 8.39
N ILE A 109 -11.53 -9.92 7.23
CA ILE A 109 -12.22 -11.03 6.57
C ILE A 109 -12.42 -12.22 7.51
N ALA A 110 -11.35 -12.64 8.18
CA ALA A 110 -11.42 -13.79 9.08
C ALA A 110 -12.27 -13.53 10.32
N ARG A 111 -12.06 -12.38 10.99
CA ARG A 111 -12.75 -12.05 12.24
C ARG A 111 -14.25 -11.83 12.05
N GLU A 112 -14.66 -11.18 10.97
CA GLU A 112 -16.08 -11.02 10.64
C GLU A 112 -16.80 -12.37 10.52
N ILE A 113 -16.14 -13.38 9.93
CA ILE A 113 -16.68 -14.74 9.82
C ILE A 113 -16.78 -15.40 11.20
N LEU A 114 -15.72 -15.31 12.02
CA LEU A 114 -15.70 -15.87 13.36
C LEU A 114 -16.78 -15.25 14.26
N GLU A 115 -16.97 -13.93 14.18
CA GLU A 115 -18.02 -13.22 14.94
C GLU A 115 -19.41 -13.59 14.44
N GLN A 116 -19.63 -13.63 13.12
CA GLN A 116 -20.91 -14.00 12.52
C GLN A 116 -21.31 -15.44 12.88
N CYS A 117 -20.33 -16.35 12.93
CA CYS A 117 -20.52 -17.74 13.36
C CYS A 117 -20.49 -17.91 14.88
N ARG A 118 -20.29 -16.84 15.67
CA ARG A 118 -20.20 -16.83 17.14
C ARG A 118 -19.14 -17.78 17.67
N TRP A 119 -17.99 -17.85 17.01
CA TRP A 119 -16.87 -18.68 17.46
C TRP A 119 -16.37 -18.25 18.84
N ARG A 120 -16.11 -19.24 19.72
CA ARG A 120 -15.65 -19.01 21.11
C ARG A 120 -14.39 -19.83 21.43
N GLY A 121 -13.94 -20.67 20.52
CA GLY A 121 -12.75 -21.49 20.71
C GLY A 121 -11.44 -20.73 20.53
N PRO A 122 -10.32 -21.41 20.74
CA PRO A 122 -8.98 -20.83 20.57
C PRO A 122 -8.76 -20.32 19.16
N VAL A 123 -8.05 -19.19 19.03
CA VAL A 123 -7.65 -18.59 17.75
C VAL A 123 -6.15 -18.37 17.74
N GLN A 124 -5.50 -18.83 16.70
CA GLN A 124 -4.10 -18.56 16.39
C GLN A 124 -3.99 -17.83 15.05
N ARG A 125 -2.87 -17.19 14.80
CA ARG A 125 -2.59 -16.44 13.56
C ARG A 125 -1.36 -16.98 12.86
N LEU A 126 -1.51 -17.45 11.65
CA LEU A 126 -0.44 -17.75 10.72
C LEU A 126 -0.11 -16.49 9.91
N TRP A 127 1.00 -15.85 10.22
CA TRP A 127 1.42 -14.59 9.59
C TRP A 127 2.40 -14.87 8.45
N LEU A 128 1.90 -14.83 7.21
CA LEU A 128 2.68 -15.15 6.01
C LEU A 128 3.12 -13.87 5.28
N SER A 129 4.40 -13.58 5.30
CA SER A 129 4.99 -12.48 4.52
C SER A 129 5.42 -12.92 3.12
N ALA A 130 5.60 -14.21 2.88
CA ALA A 130 5.92 -14.82 1.59
C ALA A 130 5.26 -16.18 1.47
N LEU A 131 5.07 -16.66 0.24
CA LEU A 131 4.37 -17.93 -0.07
C LEU A 131 5.32 -19.02 -0.60
N ASP A 132 6.63 -18.84 -0.48
CA ASP A 132 7.59 -19.91 -0.70
C ASP A 132 7.54 -20.94 0.43
N GLU A 133 7.98 -22.14 0.14
CA GLU A 133 7.88 -23.29 1.05
C GLU A 133 8.59 -23.06 2.38
N ALA A 134 9.79 -22.48 2.34
CA ALA A 134 10.58 -22.21 3.55
C ALA A 134 9.90 -21.19 4.46
N SER A 135 9.34 -20.13 3.88
CA SER A 135 8.61 -19.08 4.59
C SER A 135 7.32 -19.61 5.25
N ILE A 136 6.60 -20.50 4.55
CA ILE A 136 5.39 -21.13 5.11
C ILE A 136 5.77 -22.06 6.26
N HIS A 137 6.79 -22.91 6.12
CA HIS A 137 7.27 -23.79 7.19
C HIS A 137 7.68 -22.99 8.44
N LYS A 138 8.47 -21.94 8.25
CA LYS A 138 8.91 -21.05 9.34
C LYS A 138 7.71 -20.42 10.07
N SER A 139 6.71 -19.97 9.32
CA SER A 139 5.52 -19.36 9.89
C SER A 139 4.59 -20.37 10.59
N LEU A 140 4.47 -21.60 10.07
CA LEU A 140 3.72 -22.67 10.72
C LEU A 140 4.36 -23.08 12.06
N ALA A 141 5.69 -23.06 12.14
CA ALA A 141 6.42 -23.32 13.40
C ALA A 141 6.31 -22.17 14.42
N ALA A 142 5.89 -20.96 13.98
CA ALA A 142 5.83 -19.75 14.76
C ALA A 142 4.42 -19.10 14.76
N LEU A 143 3.39 -19.92 14.95
CA LEU A 143 2.01 -19.42 15.07
C LEU A 143 1.90 -18.40 16.22
N ARG A 144 1.26 -17.26 15.92
CA ARG A 144 1.05 -16.20 16.90
C ARG A 144 -0.27 -16.40 17.66
N PRO A 145 -0.38 -15.91 18.89
CA PRO A 145 -1.67 -15.80 19.57
C PRO A 145 -2.62 -14.93 18.74
N GLY A 146 -3.89 -15.32 18.62
CA GLY A 146 -4.88 -14.57 17.87
C GLY A 146 -5.05 -13.13 18.35
N ASP A 147 -4.93 -12.90 19.67
CA ASP A 147 -5.09 -11.56 20.23
C ASP A 147 -3.99 -10.58 19.81
N SER A 148 -2.83 -11.06 19.40
CA SER A 148 -1.72 -10.20 18.94
C SER A 148 -2.07 -9.37 17.69
N THR A 149 -3.02 -9.83 16.86
CA THR A 149 -3.46 -9.15 15.65
C THR A 149 -4.88 -8.58 15.74
N TYR A 150 -5.55 -8.75 16.88
CA TYR A 150 -6.90 -8.22 17.10
C TYR A 150 -7.01 -6.69 16.93
N PRO A 151 -6.01 -5.86 17.31
CA PRO A 151 -6.03 -4.42 17.04
C PRO A 151 -6.11 -4.07 15.55
N LEU A 152 -5.52 -4.89 14.67
CA LEU A 152 -5.64 -4.70 13.21
C LEU A 152 -7.09 -4.88 12.73
N TYR A 153 -7.79 -5.89 13.27
CA TYR A 153 -9.22 -6.06 13.02
C TYR A 153 -10.02 -4.85 13.47
N GLN A 154 -9.78 -4.37 14.69
CA GLN A 154 -10.50 -3.19 15.19
C GLN A 154 -10.28 -1.96 14.32
N ALA A 155 -9.05 -1.72 13.86
CA ALA A 155 -8.73 -0.64 12.94
C ALA A 155 -9.41 -0.82 11.56
N GLY A 156 -9.42 -2.05 11.02
CA GLY A 156 -10.12 -2.39 9.78
C GLY A 156 -11.63 -2.15 9.87
N LEU A 157 -12.23 -2.65 10.94
CA LEU A 157 -13.67 -2.50 11.21
C LEU A 157 -14.09 -1.03 11.40
N ALA A 158 -13.30 -0.25 12.17
CA ALA A 158 -13.56 1.17 12.36
C ALA A 158 -13.50 1.93 11.04
N ARG A 159 -12.49 1.63 10.21
CA ARG A 159 -12.37 2.21 8.85
C ARG A 159 -13.58 1.84 7.99
N ALA A 160 -13.94 0.56 7.92
CA ALA A 160 -15.06 0.10 7.11
C ALA A 160 -16.38 0.77 7.53
N ARG A 161 -16.64 0.90 8.84
CA ARG A 161 -17.81 1.61 9.37
C ARG A 161 -17.81 3.10 9.04
N ALA A 162 -16.66 3.77 9.14
CA ALA A 162 -16.52 5.16 8.75
C ALA A 162 -16.75 5.36 7.25
N ASP A 163 -16.19 4.48 6.40
CA ASP A 163 -16.40 4.52 4.96
C ASP A 163 -17.87 4.29 4.60
N TRP A 164 -18.56 3.38 5.29
CA TRP A 164 -19.97 3.13 5.11
C TRP A 164 -20.82 4.35 5.51
N LEU A 165 -20.60 4.91 6.72
CA LEU A 165 -21.35 6.06 7.23
C LEU A 165 -21.22 7.28 6.31
N VAL A 166 -20.00 7.62 5.93
CA VAL A 166 -19.74 8.75 5.03
C VAL A 166 -20.31 8.46 3.64
N GLY A 167 -20.00 7.27 3.09
CA GLY A 167 -20.43 6.89 1.75
C GLY A 167 -21.93 6.91 1.57
N ILE A 168 -22.68 6.25 2.44
CA ILE A 168 -24.15 6.16 2.34
C ILE A 168 -24.81 7.52 2.55
N ASN A 169 -24.48 8.23 3.62
CA ASN A 169 -25.16 9.46 3.97
C ASN A 169 -24.83 10.59 2.99
N MET A 170 -23.54 10.78 2.68
CA MET A 170 -23.13 11.86 1.78
C MET A 170 -23.56 11.62 0.32
N THR A 171 -23.50 10.36 -0.15
CA THR A 171 -24.02 10.02 -1.48
C THR A 171 -25.50 10.35 -1.60
N ARG A 172 -26.32 9.96 -0.62
CA ARG A 172 -27.75 10.25 -0.61
C ARG A 172 -28.01 11.76 -0.50
N ALA A 173 -27.33 12.45 0.41
CA ALA A 173 -27.46 13.89 0.58
C ALA A 173 -27.10 14.66 -0.70
N CYS A 174 -25.93 14.42 -1.27
CA CYS A 174 -25.48 15.09 -2.49
C CYS A 174 -26.42 14.82 -3.68
N THR A 175 -26.88 13.57 -3.82
CA THR A 175 -27.83 13.22 -4.90
C THR A 175 -29.17 13.92 -4.73
N LEU A 176 -29.73 13.97 -3.50
CA LEU A 176 -31.00 14.64 -3.22
C LEU A 176 -30.94 16.17 -3.39
N MET A 177 -29.81 16.78 -3.03
CA MET A 177 -29.58 18.22 -3.19
C MET A 177 -29.42 18.64 -4.66
N ASN A 178 -28.92 17.75 -5.51
CA ASN A 178 -28.61 18.04 -6.91
C ASN A 178 -29.63 17.39 -7.86
N ARG A 179 -30.91 17.68 -7.69
CA ARG A 179 -32.01 17.10 -8.48
C ARG A 179 -31.92 17.34 -9.99
N ARG A 180 -31.10 18.30 -10.43
CA ARG A 180 -30.86 18.57 -11.87
C ARG A 180 -29.89 17.53 -12.49
N HIS A 181 -29.09 16.86 -11.68
CA HIS A 181 -28.17 15.84 -12.14
C HIS A 181 -28.92 14.51 -12.33
N LYS A 182 -28.78 13.91 -13.52
CA LYS A 182 -29.33 12.58 -13.78
C LYS A 182 -28.34 11.52 -13.31
N GLY A 183 -28.65 10.82 -12.22
CA GLY A 183 -27.84 9.77 -11.66
C GLY A 183 -27.43 9.99 -10.21
N VAL A 184 -26.66 9.05 -9.68
CA VAL A 184 -26.17 9.08 -8.30
C VAL A 184 -24.86 9.86 -8.21
N LEU A 185 -24.81 10.84 -7.31
CA LEU A 185 -23.59 11.57 -6.97
C LEU A 185 -22.87 10.83 -5.85
N SER A 186 -22.03 9.88 -6.22
CA SER A 186 -21.29 9.06 -5.29
C SER A 186 -20.25 9.87 -4.52
N VAL A 187 -20.26 9.73 -3.20
CA VAL A 187 -19.29 10.34 -2.29
C VAL A 187 -18.60 9.27 -1.47
N GLY A 188 -17.30 9.39 -1.31
CA GLY A 188 -16.51 8.45 -0.52
C GLY A 188 -15.27 9.11 0.06
N ARG A 189 -14.75 8.56 1.14
CA ARG A 189 -13.58 9.10 1.86
C ARG A 189 -12.27 9.09 1.06
N VAL A 190 -12.16 8.22 0.07
CA VAL A 190 -10.99 8.14 -0.82
C VAL A 190 -11.30 8.78 -2.17
N GLN A 191 -12.37 8.33 -2.82
CA GLN A 191 -12.69 8.77 -4.19
C GLN A 191 -12.93 10.28 -4.31
N THR A 192 -13.64 10.90 -3.35
CA THR A 192 -13.97 12.33 -3.43
C THR A 192 -12.74 13.23 -3.24
N PRO A 193 -11.87 13.02 -2.23
CA PRO A 193 -10.61 13.76 -2.15
C PRO A 193 -9.69 13.55 -3.35
N THR A 194 -9.63 12.33 -3.88
CA THR A 194 -8.83 12.05 -5.09
C THR A 194 -9.36 12.81 -6.31
N LEU A 195 -10.68 12.80 -6.51
CA LEU A 195 -11.32 13.59 -7.57
C LEU A 195 -11.05 15.09 -7.39
N ARG A 196 -11.08 15.58 -6.15
CA ARG A 196 -10.78 16.97 -5.85
C ARG A 196 -9.35 17.35 -6.29
N LEU A 197 -8.36 16.52 -6.00
CA LEU A 197 -6.97 16.77 -6.43
C LEU A 197 -6.87 16.89 -7.95
N VAL A 198 -7.54 16.00 -8.69
CA VAL A 198 -7.58 16.07 -10.17
C VAL A 198 -8.23 17.36 -10.64
N VAL A 199 -9.42 17.68 -10.11
CA VAL A 199 -10.18 18.90 -10.49
C VAL A 199 -9.39 20.17 -10.14
N GLU A 200 -8.73 20.21 -8.98
CA GLU A 200 -7.90 21.36 -8.59
C GLU A 200 -6.72 21.53 -9.54
N ARG A 201 -6.08 20.43 -9.95
CA ARG A 201 -4.99 20.46 -10.93
C ARG A 201 -5.48 20.93 -12.31
N ASP A 202 -6.63 20.44 -12.78
CA ASP A 202 -7.23 20.91 -14.04
C ASP A 202 -7.53 22.41 -14.01
N ARG A 203 -8.05 22.89 -12.88
CA ARG A 203 -8.32 24.33 -12.68
C ARG A 203 -7.04 25.16 -12.64
N GLU A 204 -5.99 24.66 -12.01
CA GLU A 204 -4.68 25.29 -11.98
C GLU A 204 -4.11 25.43 -13.40
N ILE A 205 -4.17 24.34 -14.19
CA ILE A 205 -3.72 24.34 -15.58
C ILE A 205 -4.57 25.31 -16.41
N ALA A 206 -5.91 25.29 -16.28
CA ALA A 206 -6.79 26.17 -17.03
C ALA A 206 -6.62 27.66 -16.70
N ARG A 207 -6.16 27.97 -15.47
CA ARG A 207 -5.92 29.35 -15.01
C ARG A 207 -4.43 29.71 -15.07
N PHE A 208 -3.59 28.84 -15.60
CA PHE A 208 -2.15 29.06 -15.66
C PHE A 208 -1.83 30.30 -16.51
N THR A 209 -1.17 31.25 -15.90
CA THR A 209 -0.64 32.45 -16.58
C THR A 209 0.87 32.34 -16.58
N PRO A 210 1.50 32.19 -17.74
CA PRO A 210 2.96 32.10 -17.81
C PRO A 210 3.57 33.41 -17.33
N ARG A 211 4.58 33.32 -16.46
CA ARG A 211 5.40 34.43 -16.01
C ARG A 211 6.81 34.22 -16.48
N PRO A 212 7.38 35.15 -17.27
CA PRO A 212 8.77 35.05 -17.68
C PRO A 212 9.70 35.22 -16.46
N TRP A 213 10.79 34.50 -16.48
CA TRP A 213 11.87 34.65 -15.52
C TRP A 213 13.21 34.56 -16.25
N TRP A 214 14.25 35.12 -15.67
CA TRP A 214 15.56 35.23 -16.28
C TRP A 214 16.61 34.56 -15.40
N ARG A 215 17.47 33.79 -16.03
CA ARG A 215 18.66 33.20 -15.42
C ARG A 215 19.89 33.72 -16.17
N VAL A 216 20.91 34.16 -15.44
CA VAL A 216 22.18 34.59 -16.01
C VAL A 216 23.26 33.59 -15.58
N ASP A 217 23.84 32.92 -16.56
CA ASP A 217 24.95 31.99 -16.33
C ASP A 217 26.23 32.58 -16.97
N ALA A 218 27.30 32.69 -16.20
CA ALA A 218 28.63 33.09 -16.66
C ALA A 218 29.50 31.84 -16.87
N ARG A 219 30.09 31.70 -18.04
CA ARG A 219 31.11 30.68 -18.28
C ARG A 219 32.46 31.25 -17.90
N LEU A 220 33.07 30.67 -16.89
CA LEU A 220 34.34 31.05 -16.33
C LEU A 220 35.45 30.05 -16.69
N HIS A 221 36.68 30.51 -16.80
CA HIS A 221 37.85 29.71 -17.05
C HIS A 221 38.90 29.97 -15.98
N ALA A 222 39.40 28.92 -15.37
CA ALA A 222 40.51 28.99 -14.40
C ALA A 222 41.36 27.74 -14.50
N GLU A 223 42.67 27.87 -14.53
CA GLU A 223 43.64 26.77 -14.51
C GLU A 223 43.36 25.65 -15.54
N GLY A 224 42.93 26.04 -16.74
CA GLY A 224 42.60 25.08 -17.81
C GLY A 224 41.23 24.40 -17.72
N CYS A 225 40.45 24.67 -16.69
CA CYS A 225 39.10 24.19 -16.49
C CYS A 225 38.04 25.24 -16.83
N SER A 226 36.93 24.81 -17.41
CA SER A 226 35.76 25.66 -17.63
C SER A 226 34.62 25.23 -16.73
N PHE A 227 33.95 26.17 -16.13
CA PHE A 227 32.77 25.92 -15.31
C PHE A 227 31.71 27.00 -15.48
N LEU A 228 30.45 26.69 -15.11
CA LEU A 228 29.35 27.64 -15.12
C LEU A 228 29.10 28.15 -13.73
N ALA A 229 29.05 29.50 -13.59
CA ALA A 229 28.62 30.19 -12.39
C ALA A 229 27.25 30.83 -12.63
N GLN A 230 26.32 30.61 -11.75
CA GLN A 230 24.98 31.18 -11.83
C GLN A 230 24.93 32.48 -11.00
N TRP A 231 24.49 33.58 -11.63
CA TRP A 231 24.19 34.80 -10.92
C TRP A 231 23.05 34.59 -9.91
N GLN A 232 23.27 35.07 -8.70
CA GLN A 232 22.28 35.11 -7.63
C GLN A 232 21.63 36.50 -7.62
N PRO A 233 20.34 36.61 -8.01
CA PRO A 233 19.63 37.91 -7.95
C PRO A 233 19.31 38.31 -6.54
N ASP A 234 19.19 39.64 -6.33
CA ASP A 234 18.65 40.16 -5.09
C ASP A 234 17.20 39.69 -4.88
N SER A 235 16.85 39.35 -3.65
CA SER A 235 15.51 38.85 -3.27
C SER A 235 14.38 39.81 -3.69
N ALA A 236 14.65 41.12 -3.75
CA ALA A 236 13.69 42.12 -4.24
C ALA A 236 13.31 41.95 -5.72
N TYR A 237 14.05 41.16 -6.49
CA TYR A 237 13.79 40.88 -7.90
C TYR A 237 13.31 39.44 -8.13
N CYS A 238 13.12 38.68 -7.06
CA CYS A 238 12.77 37.26 -7.12
C CYS A 238 11.29 36.99 -6.83
N ASP A 239 10.79 35.88 -7.37
CA ASP A 239 9.57 35.27 -6.91
C ASP A 239 9.83 34.36 -5.69
N ASP A 240 8.76 33.69 -5.21
CA ASP A 240 8.82 32.77 -4.04
C ASP A 240 9.75 31.55 -4.27
N GLU A 241 10.10 31.25 -5.53
CA GLU A 241 11.04 30.18 -5.91
C GLU A 241 12.49 30.69 -6.10
N GLY A 242 12.74 31.97 -5.81
CA GLY A 242 14.04 32.58 -5.98
C GLY A 242 14.46 32.88 -7.43
N ARG A 243 13.49 32.85 -8.38
CA ARG A 243 13.76 33.14 -9.80
C ARG A 243 13.63 34.62 -10.06
N CYS A 244 14.59 35.19 -10.78
CA CYS A 244 14.53 36.60 -11.16
C CYS A 244 13.36 36.88 -12.12
N ILE A 245 12.42 37.70 -11.72
CA ILE A 245 11.25 38.11 -12.52
C ILE A 245 11.39 39.49 -13.14
N ARG A 246 12.56 40.16 -12.97
CA ARG A 246 12.85 41.50 -13.50
C ARG A 246 13.88 41.42 -14.57
N GLU A 247 13.51 41.57 -15.85
CA GLU A 247 14.38 41.50 -17.00
C GLU A 247 15.52 42.51 -16.95
N SER A 248 15.22 43.78 -16.52
CA SER A 248 16.22 44.83 -16.44
C SER A 248 17.39 44.47 -15.50
N ALA A 249 17.08 43.82 -14.35
CA ALA A 249 18.11 43.36 -13.42
C ALA A 249 19.02 42.29 -14.00
N ALA A 250 18.41 41.33 -14.76
CA ALA A 250 19.17 40.29 -15.46
C ALA A 250 20.07 40.87 -16.56
N ARG A 251 19.56 41.84 -17.33
CA ARG A 251 20.35 42.55 -18.37
C ARG A 251 21.50 43.35 -17.77
N GLU A 252 21.24 44.06 -16.69
CA GLU A 252 22.27 44.81 -15.96
C GLU A 252 23.36 43.90 -15.38
N ALA A 253 22.96 42.76 -14.78
CA ALA A 253 23.92 41.77 -14.30
C ALA A 253 24.79 41.23 -15.44
N THR A 254 24.18 40.92 -16.58
CA THR A 254 24.90 40.45 -17.78
C THR A 254 25.94 41.50 -18.25
N ALA A 255 25.53 42.75 -18.37
CA ALA A 255 26.41 43.84 -18.77
C ALA A 255 27.58 44.01 -17.82
N ARG A 256 27.33 44.00 -16.51
CA ARG A 256 28.39 44.09 -15.47
C ARG A 256 29.37 42.93 -15.54
N LEU A 257 28.90 41.70 -15.71
CA LEU A 257 29.74 40.50 -15.84
C LEU A 257 30.64 40.57 -17.09
N GLN A 258 30.10 41.03 -18.21
CA GLN A 258 30.84 41.18 -19.47
C GLN A 258 31.91 42.29 -19.33
N GLN A 259 31.57 43.39 -18.68
CA GLN A 259 32.51 44.51 -18.48
C GLN A 259 33.63 44.17 -17.48
N ALA A 260 33.34 43.41 -16.42
CA ALA A 260 34.32 43.02 -15.41
C ALA A 260 35.40 42.08 -15.96
N GLY A 261 35.06 41.18 -16.86
CA GLY A 261 35.97 40.24 -17.50
C GLY A 261 36.62 39.20 -16.58
N THR A 262 36.59 39.41 -15.28
CA THR A 262 37.18 38.55 -14.26
C THR A 262 36.22 38.36 -13.09
N ALA A 263 36.41 37.26 -12.35
CA ALA A 263 35.66 36.98 -11.13
C ALA A 263 36.62 36.54 -10.01
N LEU A 264 36.32 36.93 -8.77
CA LEU A 264 37.07 36.53 -7.59
C LEU A 264 36.30 35.49 -6.79
N VAL A 265 36.95 34.39 -6.44
CA VAL A 265 36.36 33.40 -5.50
C VAL A 265 36.43 33.97 -4.09
N LEU A 266 35.28 34.24 -3.51
CA LEU A 266 35.19 34.84 -2.15
C LEU A 266 35.17 33.78 -1.05
N ASP A 267 34.53 32.65 -1.35
CA ASP A 267 34.39 31.55 -0.37
C ASP A 267 34.28 30.19 -1.10
N VAL A 268 34.79 29.16 -0.45
CA VAL A 268 34.69 27.75 -0.92
C VAL A 268 34.23 26.89 0.24
N THR A 269 33.02 26.37 0.12
CA THR A 269 32.46 25.48 1.14
C THR A 269 32.44 24.02 0.61
N THR A 270 33.12 23.13 1.31
CA THR A 270 33.12 21.72 1.03
C THR A 270 32.27 20.98 2.08
N ARG A 271 31.23 20.31 1.67
CA ARG A 271 30.38 19.45 2.54
C ARG A 271 30.54 18.01 2.15
N ARG A 272 30.78 17.17 3.15
CA ARG A 272 30.74 15.73 2.96
C ARG A 272 29.32 15.24 3.25
N GLU A 273 28.59 14.89 2.24
CA GLU A 273 27.25 14.34 2.37
C GLU A 273 27.27 12.81 2.34
N LYS A 274 26.46 12.20 3.21
CA LYS A 274 26.23 10.75 3.21
C LYS A 274 24.81 10.51 2.74
N THR A 275 24.65 9.91 1.58
CA THR A 275 23.35 9.47 1.08
C THR A 275 23.11 8.06 1.57
N PRO A 276 22.12 7.82 2.44
CA PRO A 276 21.81 6.47 2.89
C PRO A 276 21.21 5.65 1.73
N PRO A 277 21.37 4.32 1.72
CA PRO A 277 20.71 3.47 0.75
C PRO A 277 19.20 3.60 0.89
N PRO A 278 18.43 3.41 -0.22
CA PRO A 278 16.97 3.47 -0.18
C PRO A 278 16.42 2.34 0.71
N LEU A 279 15.19 2.53 1.18
CA LEU A 279 14.41 1.47 1.81
C LEU A 279 13.86 0.51 0.75
N ALA A 280 13.34 -0.65 1.19
CA ALA A 280 12.59 -1.54 0.32
C ALA A 280 11.33 -0.84 -0.22
N PHE A 281 10.83 -1.29 -1.36
CA PHE A 281 9.63 -0.74 -1.94
C PHE A 281 8.39 -1.04 -1.09
N THR A 282 7.65 0.01 -0.79
CA THR A 282 6.22 -0.12 -0.50
C THR A 282 5.47 -0.20 -1.82
N LEU A 283 4.21 -0.65 -1.80
CA LEU A 283 3.39 -0.70 -3.03
C LEU A 283 3.31 0.68 -3.70
N SER A 284 3.05 1.73 -2.92
CA SER A 284 2.96 3.09 -3.45
C SER A 284 4.26 3.57 -4.08
N ALA A 285 5.40 3.30 -3.45
CA ALA A 285 6.71 3.68 -4.01
C ALA A 285 7.01 2.91 -5.31
N LEU A 286 6.69 1.61 -5.35
CA LEU A 286 6.84 0.79 -6.55
C LEU A 286 5.97 1.33 -7.71
N GLN A 287 4.70 1.63 -7.44
CA GLN A 287 3.78 2.20 -8.42
C GLN A 287 4.28 3.54 -8.97
N GLN A 288 4.82 4.42 -8.11
CA GLN A 288 5.38 5.71 -8.53
C GLN A 288 6.60 5.54 -9.45
N VAL A 289 7.50 4.63 -9.11
CA VAL A 289 8.70 4.35 -9.94
C VAL A 289 8.28 3.77 -11.29
N CYS A 290 7.41 2.76 -11.30
CA CYS A 290 6.91 2.13 -12.53
C CYS A 290 6.16 3.13 -13.42
N SER A 291 5.33 3.98 -12.83
CA SER A 291 4.65 5.04 -13.57
C SER A 291 5.61 6.04 -14.18
N LYS A 292 6.63 6.47 -13.42
CA LYS A 292 7.62 7.46 -13.89
C LYS A 292 8.53 6.89 -14.99
N GLN A 293 8.95 5.62 -14.86
CA GLN A 293 9.92 5.03 -15.80
C GLN A 293 9.27 4.43 -17.06
N TRP A 294 8.09 3.84 -16.90
CA TRP A 294 7.45 3.06 -17.96
C TRP A 294 6.01 3.49 -18.28
N GLY A 295 5.48 4.53 -17.62
CA GLY A 295 4.11 5.00 -17.81
C GLY A 295 3.03 4.01 -17.36
N MET A 296 3.38 3.03 -16.51
CA MET A 296 2.46 1.99 -16.07
C MET A 296 1.39 2.53 -15.13
N GLY A 297 0.17 2.03 -15.28
CA GLY A 297 -0.94 2.32 -14.37
C GLY A 297 -0.77 1.65 -13.01
N ALA A 298 -1.27 2.28 -11.94
CA ALA A 298 -1.13 1.74 -10.58
C ALA A 298 -1.75 0.35 -10.43
N GLN A 299 -2.90 0.07 -11.07
CA GLN A 299 -3.53 -1.24 -11.04
C GLN A 299 -2.69 -2.29 -11.78
N GLU A 300 -2.14 -1.96 -12.91
CA GLU A 300 -1.27 -2.86 -13.70
C GLU A 300 -0.05 -3.29 -12.88
N VAL A 301 0.60 -2.35 -12.20
CA VAL A 301 1.75 -2.64 -11.30
C VAL A 301 1.33 -3.58 -10.18
N LEU A 302 0.16 -3.34 -9.55
CA LEU A 302 -0.36 -4.22 -8.51
C LEU A 302 -0.63 -5.63 -9.04
N ASP A 303 -1.25 -5.77 -10.21
CA ASP A 303 -1.58 -7.06 -10.81
C ASP A 303 -0.32 -7.88 -11.14
N ILE A 304 0.74 -7.22 -11.61
CA ILE A 304 2.03 -7.85 -11.86
C ILE A 304 2.68 -8.29 -10.54
N ALA A 305 2.74 -7.40 -9.55
CA ALA A 305 3.29 -7.70 -8.23
C ALA A 305 2.55 -8.85 -7.55
N GLN A 306 1.21 -8.90 -7.69
CA GLN A 306 0.37 -9.98 -7.16
C GLN A 306 0.67 -11.31 -7.85
N ARG A 307 0.89 -11.34 -9.16
CA ARG A 307 1.32 -12.55 -9.89
C ARG A 307 2.70 -13.02 -9.49
N LEU A 308 3.65 -12.10 -9.29
CA LEU A 308 4.99 -12.43 -8.79
C LEU A 308 4.92 -13.07 -7.40
N TYR A 309 4.04 -12.60 -6.54
CA TYR A 309 3.82 -13.15 -5.20
C TYR A 309 3.07 -14.49 -5.21
N GLU A 310 1.93 -14.58 -5.89
CA GLU A 310 1.04 -15.75 -5.81
C GLU A 310 1.46 -16.90 -6.73
N THR A 311 1.86 -16.58 -7.97
CA THR A 311 2.16 -17.58 -9.00
C THR A 311 3.62 -17.97 -9.01
N HIS A 312 4.50 -16.97 -9.03
CA HIS A 312 5.94 -17.17 -9.18
C HIS A 312 6.67 -17.32 -7.84
N LYS A 313 6.04 -16.95 -6.72
CA LYS A 313 6.65 -16.98 -5.37
C LYS A 313 7.99 -16.23 -5.29
N ALA A 314 8.15 -15.20 -6.13
CA ALA A 314 9.40 -14.48 -6.34
C ALA A 314 9.53 -13.20 -5.50
N THR A 315 8.47 -12.77 -4.85
CA THR A 315 8.45 -11.56 -4.01
C THR A 315 7.72 -11.81 -2.69
N THR A 316 7.95 -10.93 -1.71
CA THR A 316 7.14 -10.86 -0.49
C THR A 316 5.76 -10.25 -0.79
N TYR A 317 4.87 -10.21 0.21
CA TYR A 317 3.51 -9.67 0.07
C TYR A 317 3.50 -8.26 -0.51
N PRO A 318 2.84 -8.03 -1.67
CA PRO A 318 3.01 -6.78 -2.41
C PRO A 318 2.25 -5.58 -1.85
N ARG A 319 1.16 -5.81 -1.10
CA ARG A 319 0.34 -4.72 -0.54
C ARG A 319 0.88 -4.21 0.78
N THR A 320 2.19 -4.05 0.87
CA THR A 320 2.85 -3.53 2.07
C THR A 320 2.99 -2.01 2.00
N ASP A 321 2.79 -1.35 3.12
CA ASP A 321 3.11 0.04 3.37
C ASP A 321 4.41 0.21 4.20
N CYS A 322 5.06 -0.90 4.56
CA CYS A 322 6.30 -0.94 5.30
C CYS A 322 7.51 -1.09 4.37
N GLY A 323 8.44 -0.14 4.44
CA GLY A 323 9.71 -0.17 3.69
C GLY A 323 10.86 -0.83 4.45
N TYR A 324 10.61 -1.47 5.60
CA TYR A 324 11.62 -2.13 6.43
C TYR A 324 11.50 -3.65 6.36
N LEU A 325 12.59 -4.33 6.62
CA LEU A 325 12.65 -5.79 6.67
C LEU A 325 13.06 -6.27 8.07
N PRO A 326 12.53 -7.41 8.53
CA PRO A 326 12.94 -7.98 9.81
C PRO A 326 14.40 -8.40 9.76
N LEU A 327 15.12 -8.18 10.86
CA LEU A 327 16.53 -8.50 10.97
C LEU A 327 16.83 -9.98 10.65
N SER A 328 15.91 -10.88 10.95
CA SER A 328 16.05 -12.32 10.65
C SER A 328 16.22 -12.60 9.15
N MET A 329 15.68 -11.78 8.27
CA MET A 329 15.83 -11.95 6.82
C MET A 329 17.22 -11.50 6.30
N HIS A 330 18.00 -10.76 7.10
CA HIS A 330 19.34 -10.37 6.69
C HIS A 330 20.26 -11.60 6.44
N ALA A 331 20.04 -12.67 7.16
CA ALA A 331 20.78 -13.92 6.95
C ALA A 331 20.49 -14.56 5.56
N GLU A 332 19.37 -14.24 4.94
CA GLU A 332 18.96 -14.75 3.63
C GLU A 332 19.55 -13.90 2.47
N ALA A 333 20.11 -12.72 2.76
CA ALA A 333 20.62 -11.78 1.74
C ALA A 333 21.64 -12.40 0.76
N PRO A 334 22.59 -13.26 1.19
CA PRO A 334 23.51 -13.93 0.25
C PRO A 334 22.79 -14.81 -0.76
N GLN A 335 21.76 -15.57 -0.32
CA GLN A 335 20.97 -16.43 -1.20
C GLN A 335 20.14 -15.62 -2.20
N VAL A 336 19.50 -14.54 -1.73
CA VAL A 336 18.75 -13.62 -2.59
C VAL A 336 19.65 -12.98 -3.64
N LEU A 337 20.86 -12.53 -3.24
CA LEU A 337 21.81 -11.95 -4.18
C LEU A 337 22.27 -12.97 -5.23
N ALA A 338 22.55 -14.20 -4.83
CA ALA A 338 22.91 -15.27 -5.76
C ALA A 338 21.79 -15.56 -6.77
N ALA A 339 20.53 -15.59 -6.33
CA ALA A 339 19.37 -15.77 -7.20
C ALA A 339 19.17 -14.60 -8.17
N LEU A 340 19.40 -13.36 -7.73
CA LEU A 340 19.34 -12.18 -8.59
C LEU A 340 20.41 -12.22 -9.69
N VAL A 341 21.65 -12.55 -9.34
CA VAL A 341 22.75 -12.69 -10.31
C VAL A 341 22.52 -13.85 -11.30
N ALA A 342 21.93 -14.95 -10.83
CA ALA A 342 21.54 -16.06 -11.70
C ALA A 342 20.44 -15.67 -12.70
N SER A 343 19.55 -14.76 -12.30
CA SER A 343 18.48 -14.25 -13.15
C SER A 343 18.96 -13.17 -14.14
N ASP A 344 19.95 -12.37 -13.72
CA ASP A 344 20.54 -11.30 -14.52
C ASP A 344 22.04 -11.19 -14.26
N ALA A 345 22.84 -11.77 -15.19
CA ALA A 345 24.29 -11.78 -15.12
C ALA A 345 24.93 -10.38 -15.13
N SER A 346 24.22 -9.36 -15.60
CA SER A 346 24.70 -7.96 -15.59
C SER A 346 24.88 -7.40 -14.17
N LEU A 347 24.26 -8.03 -13.17
CA LEU A 347 24.39 -7.67 -11.76
C LEU A 347 25.66 -8.18 -11.09
N GLN A 348 26.42 -9.11 -11.73
CA GLN A 348 27.62 -9.71 -11.15
C GLN A 348 28.68 -8.68 -10.71
N PRO A 349 29.01 -7.63 -11.48
CA PRO A 349 29.97 -6.61 -11.06
C PRO A 349 29.50 -5.85 -9.81
N LEU A 350 28.21 -5.56 -9.69
CA LEU A 350 27.64 -4.90 -8.52
C LEU A 350 27.65 -5.83 -7.30
N ALA A 351 27.34 -7.10 -7.49
CA ALA A 351 27.34 -8.10 -6.42
C ALA A 351 28.71 -8.24 -5.74
N THR A 352 29.81 -8.13 -6.48
CA THR A 352 31.17 -8.21 -5.95
C THR A 352 31.56 -7.01 -5.08
N LEU A 353 30.89 -5.87 -5.25
CA LEU A 353 31.14 -4.65 -4.47
C LEU A 353 30.36 -4.61 -3.15
N LEU A 354 29.39 -5.52 -2.95
CA LEU A 354 28.51 -5.49 -1.78
C LEU A 354 29.20 -6.11 -0.55
N ASN A 355 29.12 -5.40 0.56
CA ASN A 355 29.49 -5.94 1.87
C ASN A 355 28.24 -6.48 2.58
N LEU A 356 28.00 -7.78 2.48
CA LEU A 356 26.84 -8.45 3.07
C LEU A 356 26.84 -8.49 4.61
N GLN A 357 27.95 -8.13 5.26
CA GLN A 357 28.02 -7.98 6.72
C GLN A 357 27.48 -6.60 7.18
N GLN A 358 27.44 -5.63 6.29
CA GLN A 358 26.98 -4.29 6.60
C GLN A 358 25.45 -4.23 6.63
N ARG A 359 24.92 -3.70 7.72
CA ARG A 359 23.48 -3.47 7.88
C ARG A 359 23.16 -2.02 7.64
N SER A 360 22.20 -1.77 6.77
CA SER A 360 21.59 -0.45 6.58
C SER A 360 20.36 -0.28 7.49
N ARG A 361 19.79 0.93 7.55
CA ARG A 361 18.53 1.19 8.25
C ARG A 361 17.33 0.37 7.75
N LEU A 362 17.44 -0.26 6.58
CA LEU A 362 16.44 -1.17 6.06
C LEU A 362 16.08 -2.29 7.05
N TRP A 363 17.06 -2.75 7.83
CA TRP A 363 16.97 -3.85 8.79
C TRP A 363 16.58 -3.39 10.19
N ASP A 364 15.81 -2.30 10.30
CA ASP A 364 15.33 -1.80 11.57
C ASP A 364 14.10 -2.59 12.04
N CYS A 365 14.33 -3.53 12.96
CA CYS A 365 13.29 -4.40 13.49
C CYS A 365 12.24 -3.66 14.33
N LEU A 366 12.58 -2.54 14.96
CA LEU A 366 11.62 -1.74 15.75
C LEU A 366 10.61 -1.07 14.83
N LEU A 367 11.05 -0.52 13.70
CA LEU A 367 10.17 0.11 12.70
C LEU A 367 9.37 -0.93 11.92
N TYR A 368 9.90 -2.14 11.70
CA TYR A 368 9.17 -3.22 11.06
C TYR A 368 8.01 -3.73 11.93
N THR A 369 8.19 -3.79 13.24
CA THR A 369 7.18 -4.28 14.19
C THR A 369 6.21 -3.21 14.67
N SER A 370 6.50 -1.93 14.39
CA SER A 370 5.58 -0.83 14.71
C SER A 370 4.31 -0.99 13.89
N PRO A 371 3.11 -1.02 14.51
CA PRO A 371 1.89 -0.91 13.75
C PRO A 371 1.92 0.40 12.97
N SER A 372 1.61 0.33 11.69
CA SER A 372 1.44 1.52 10.84
C SER A 372 0.48 2.49 11.54
N PRO A 373 0.80 3.80 11.62
CA PRO A 373 -0.04 4.79 12.27
C PRO A 373 -1.44 4.88 11.65
#